data_acee9d49b47ddec8477fce3e6bea7af7
#
_entry.id   acee9d49b47ddec8477fce3e6bea7af7
#
_cell.length_a   1.000
_cell.length_b   1.000
_cell.length_c   1.000
_cell.angle_alpha   90.00
_cell.angle_beta   90.00
_cell.angle_gamma   90.00
#
_symmetry.space_group_name_H-M   'P 1'
#
loop_
_entity.id
_entity.type
_entity.pdbx_description
1 polymer ?
#
loop_
_entity_poly.entity_id
_entity_poly.type
_entity_poly.pdbx_seq_one_letter_code
_entity_poly.pdbx_strand_id
1 'polypeptide(L)'
;NNIPVFLGYNFYGNHSIQDDPGITLSTSWMRNSSKNGVKENRATEASRGTSSERWPVKMIVQRGYGLVTAYYGDVDPDFHDGWQNGVHPLFYRESQKAPEPHQWGSIAAWAWGLSRIMDYLETDALVAQNKVTVMGHSRLGKTSLWAGATDTRFAIVISNNSGCGGAALSRRAFGETLRRINSSFPHWFCGNFAYYNDRESLLPIDQHQLIALMAPRPVYIASAQEDRWADPKGEFLSGVHADPVYRLLGKNGISETEMPEVNQPVGDTIGYHMRSGKHNVKDFDWQQYLQFADRHLK
;
A
#
# COMPACT_ATOMS: atom_id res chain seq x y z
N ASN A 1 -3.54 -25.86 12.43
CA ASN A 1 -4.11 -25.20 11.25
C ASN A 1 -3.31 -23.93 10.98
N ASN A 2 -2.79 -23.79 9.76
CA ASN A 2 -2.07 -22.58 9.33
C ASN A 2 -3.03 -21.39 9.26
N ILE A 3 -2.57 -20.22 9.65
CA ILE A 3 -3.39 -19.02 9.83
C ILE A 3 -3.24 -18.10 8.61
N PRO A 4 -4.32 -17.61 7.98
CA PRO A 4 -4.24 -16.54 6.99
C PRO A 4 -3.76 -15.25 7.66
N VAL A 5 -2.96 -14.46 6.97
CA VAL A 5 -2.35 -13.26 7.55
C VAL A 5 -2.56 -12.02 6.70
N PHE A 6 -2.64 -10.86 7.36
CA PHE A 6 -2.45 -9.56 6.74
C PHE A 6 -1.00 -9.15 6.89
N LEU A 7 -0.37 -8.79 5.78
CA LEU A 7 0.99 -8.25 5.73
C LEU A 7 0.94 -6.78 5.33
N GLY A 8 1.54 -5.90 6.11
CA GLY A 8 1.63 -4.50 5.75
C GLY A 8 2.78 -3.77 6.42
N TYR A 9 3.29 -2.74 5.75
CA TYR A 9 4.26 -1.84 6.36
C TYR A 9 3.58 -0.82 7.27
N ASN A 10 4.24 -0.49 8.37
CA ASN A 10 3.91 0.61 9.25
C ASN A 10 4.84 1.81 9.03
N PHE A 11 4.40 3.01 9.50
CA PHE A 11 5.10 4.28 9.29
C PHE A 11 6.11 4.65 10.37
N TYR A 12 6.08 4.01 11.54
CA TYR A 12 6.82 4.46 12.72
C TYR A 12 7.46 3.32 13.52
N GLY A 13 7.67 2.16 12.88
CA GLY A 13 8.24 0.97 13.53
C GLY A 13 7.18 0.10 14.20
N ASN A 14 7.50 -1.18 14.37
CA ASN A 14 6.57 -2.17 14.92
C ASN A 14 6.09 -1.83 16.34
N HIS A 15 6.95 -1.21 17.15
CA HIS A 15 6.60 -0.75 18.50
C HIS A 15 5.48 0.31 18.51
N SER A 16 5.24 1.01 17.37
CA SER A 16 4.20 2.03 17.29
C SER A 16 2.78 1.45 17.17
N ILE A 17 2.63 0.20 16.73
CA ILE A 17 1.29 -0.39 16.51
C ILE A 17 0.67 -0.98 17.78
N GLN A 18 1.48 -1.30 18.78
CA GLN A 18 1.04 -1.88 20.04
C GLN A 18 1.89 -1.29 21.18
N ASP A 19 1.23 -0.97 22.30
CA ASP A 19 1.92 -0.56 23.52
C ASP A 19 2.36 -1.81 24.29
N ASP A 20 3.43 -2.42 23.81
CA ASP A 20 4.01 -3.63 24.39
C ASP A 20 5.54 -3.43 24.51
N PRO A 21 6.11 -3.45 25.73
CA PRO A 21 7.55 -3.29 25.95
C PRO A 21 8.38 -4.43 25.33
N GLY A 22 7.77 -5.59 25.05
CA GLY A 22 8.42 -6.71 24.36
C GLY A 22 8.73 -6.44 22.88
N ILE A 23 8.09 -5.44 22.27
CA ILE A 23 8.40 -5.04 20.88
C ILE A 23 9.62 -4.13 20.88
N THR A 24 10.67 -4.54 20.18
CA THR A 24 11.91 -3.76 20.07
C THR A 24 11.67 -2.36 19.51
N LEU A 25 12.20 -1.34 20.19
CA LEU A 25 12.18 0.04 19.70
C LEU A 25 13.08 0.15 18.46
N SER A 26 12.54 0.68 17.36
CA SER A 26 13.33 0.84 16.13
C SER A 26 14.43 1.88 16.31
N THR A 27 15.61 1.56 15.80
CA THR A 27 16.76 2.47 15.73
C THR A 27 16.92 3.14 14.37
N SER A 28 16.05 2.81 13.41
CA SER A 28 16.10 3.35 12.06
C SER A 28 15.67 4.81 12.00
N TRP A 29 16.08 5.49 10.93
CA TRP A 29 15.65 6.86 10.66
C TRP A 29 14.13 6.89 10.45
N MET A 30 13.47 7.88 11.07
CA MET A 30 12.04 8.15 10.90
C MET A 30 11.82 9.65 10.72
N ARG A 31 10.81 10.01 9.94
CA ARG A 31 10.39 11.41 9.83
C ARG A 31 9.92 11.93 11.20
N ASN A 32 10.44 13.08 11.64
CA ASN A 32 10.04 13.70 12.88
C ASN A 32 8.52 13.86 12.98
N SER A 33 7.96 13.49 14.12
CA SER A 33 6.52 13.59 14.40
C SER A 33 6.29 13.64 15.90
N SER A 34 5.99 14.81 16.41
CA SER A 34 5.66 14.99 17.84
C SER A 34 4.44 14.15 18.25
N LYS A 35 3.43 14.07 17.37
CA LYS A 35 2.23 13.25 17.57
C LYS A 35 2.57 11.75 17.75
N ASN A 36 3.59 11.26 17.06
CA ASN A 36 3.98 9.85 17.10
C ASN A 36 5.26 9.62 17.91
N GLY A 37 5.63 10.56 18.78
CA GLY A 37 6.77 10.40 19.68
C GLY A 37 8.14 10.26 19.01
N VAL A 38 8.28 10.69 17.75
CA VAL A 38 9.55 10.64 17.00
C VAL A 38 10.27 11.99 17.14
N LYS A 39 11.51 11.96 17.67
CA LYS A 39 12.38 13.12 17.88
C LYS A 39 13.74 12.88 17.26
N GLU A 40 14.35 13.91 16.69
CA GLU A 40 15.68 13.83 16.07
C GLU A 40 15.81 12.67 15.08
N ASN A 41 14.71 12.44 14.34
CA ASN A 41 14.57 11.34 13.38
C ASN A 41 14.76 9.93 13.98
N ARG A 42 14.46 9.76 15.27
CA ARG A 42 14.52 8.47 15.98
C ARG A 42 13.24 8.23 16.79
N ALA A 43 12.87 6.97 16.89
CA ALA A 43 11.83 6.54 17.80
C ALA A 43 12.25 6.79 19.26
N THR A 44 11.28 7.09 20.12
CA THR A 44 11.44 7.16 21.56
C THR A 44 10.43 6.26 22.26
N GLU A 45 10.57 6.01 23.54
CA GLU A 45 9.56 5.24 24.30
C GLU A 45 8.14 5.84 24.16
N ALA A 46 8.03 7.17 23.99
CA ALA A 46 6.74 7.83 23.74
C ALA A 46 6.12 7.50 22.37
N SER A 47 6.83 6.78 21.50
CA SER A 47 6.29 6.34 20.21
C SER A 47 5.56 5.00 20.28
N ARG A 48 5.64 4.25 21.40
CA ARG A 48 4.92 2.99 21.58
C ARG A 48 3.41 3.18 21.47
N GLY A 49 2.76 2.28 20.74
CA GLY A 49 1.32 2.27 20.58
C GLY A 49 0.69 3.48 19.88
N THR A 50 1.47 4.48 19.46
CA THR A 50 0.92 5.72 18.87
C THR A 50 0.18 5.52 17.56
N SER A 51 0.37 4.40 16.90
CA SER A 51 -0.30 4.00 15.65
C SER A 51 -1.36 2.90 15.84
N SER A 52 -1.68 2.51 17.08
CA SER A 52 -2.62 1.41 17.38
C SER A 52 -4.02 1.63 16.79
N GLU A 53 -4.45 2.90 16.66
CA GLU A 53 -5.72 3.24 16.00
C GLU A 53 -5.78 2.76 14.54
N ARG A 54 -4.65 2.69 13.84
CA ARG A 54 -4.57 2.21 12.45
C ARG A 54 -4.43 0.68 12.35
N TRP A 55 -4.09 0.03 13.44
CA TRP A 55 -3.77 -1.39 13.51
C TRP A 55 -4.58 -2.06 14.63
N PRO A 56 -5.87 -2.32 14.41
CA PRO A 56 -6.72 -2.94 15.43
C PRO A 56 -6.39 -4.44 15.59
N VAL A 57 -5.20 -4.74 16.13
CA VAL A 57 -4.65 -6.11 16.26
C VAL A 57 -5.67 -7.07 16.87
N LYS A 58 -6.37 -6.63 17.93
CA LYS A 58 -7.38 -7.46 18.60
C LYS A 58 -8.51 -7.86 17.63
N MET A 59 -9.02 -6.92 16.82
CA MET A 59 -10.09 -7.19 15.82
C MET A 59 -9.60 -8.21 14.78
N ILE A 60 -8.37 -8.04 14.28
CA ILE A 60 -7.77 -8.92 13.26
C ILE A 60 -7.64 -10.34 13.81
N VAL A 61 -7.04 -10.49 14.99
CA VAL A 61 -6.81 -11.79 15.63
C VAL A 61 -8.12 -12.47 16.01
N GLN A 62 -9.10 -11.75 16.56
CA GLN A 62 -10.42 -12.29 16.90
C GLN A 62 -11.19 -12.79 15.68
N ARG A 63 -10.92 -12.25 14.47
CA ARG A 63 -11.51 -12.73 13.22
C ARG A 63 -10.81 -13.98 12.67
N GLY A 64 -9.71 -14.42 13.29
CA GLY A 64 -8.94 -15.61 12.90
C GLY A 64 -7.83 -15.34 11.88
N TYR A 65 -7.34 -14.11 11.83
CA TYR A 65 -6.19 -13.71 11.00
C TYR A 65 -4.99 -13.36 11.87
N GLY A 66 -3.79 -13.63 11.35
CA GLY A 66 -2.56 -13.07 11.88
C GLY A 66 -2.28 -11.68 11.30
N LEU A 67 -1.40 -10.93 11.97
CA LEU A 67 -0.87 -9.67 11.47
C LEU A 67 0.64 -9.75 11.41
N VAL A 68 1.19 -9.46 10.24
CA VAL A 68 2.62 -9.34 9.97
C VAL A 68 2.93 -7.90 9.59
N THR A 69 3.87 -7.28 10.24
CA THR A 69 4.23 -5.90 9.95
C THR A 69 5.73 -5.65 10.07
N ALA A 70 6.23 -4.75 9.25
CA ALA A 70 7.61 -4.25 9.29
C ALA A 70 7.61 -2.74 9.09
N TYR A 71 8.71 -2.09 9.46
CA TYR A 71 8.88 -0.67 9.16
C TYR A 71 9.43 -0.49 7.74
N TYR A 72 8.73 0.25 6.89
CA TYR A 72 9.12 0.43 5.48
C TYR A 72 10.48 1.12 5.32
N GLY A 73 10.84 1.99 6.26
CA GLY A 73 12.11 2.70 6.27
C GLY A 73 13.33 1.82 6.59
N ASP A 74 13.13 0.55 7.02
CA ASP A 74 14.21 -0.44 7.14
C ASP A 74 14.66 -0.95 5.76
N VAL A 75 13.82 -0.81 4.73
CA VAL A 75 14.15 -1.18 3.35
C VAL A 75 14.75 0.02 2.61
N ASP A 76 14.08 1.16 2.70
CA ASP A 76 14.56 2.41 2.09
C ASP A 76 13.99 3.59 2.89
N PRO A 77 14.82 4.44 3.50
CA PRO A 77 14.36 5.58 4.28
C PRO A 77 13.57 6.57 3.42
N ASP A 78 12.45 7.10 3.95
CA ASP A 78 11.54 7.96 3.20
C ASP A 78 12.03 9.42 3.13
N PHE A 79 13.19 9.63 2.58
CA PHE A 79 13.72 10.94 2.21
C PHE A 79 14.63 10.82 0.99
N HIS A 80 14.76 11.91 0.24
CA HIS A 80 15.61 11.92 -0.94
C HIS A 80 17.08 12.09 -0.56
N ASP A 81 17.83 11.01 -0.58
CA ASP A 81 19.26 10.94 -0.27
C ASP A 81 20.11 10.47 -1.47
N GLY A 82 19.52 10.44 -2.66
CA GLY A 82 20.13 9.83 -3.85
C GLY A 82 20.12 8.30 -3.81
N TRP A 83 19.23 7.69 -3.02
CA TRP A 83 19.07 6.23 -2.84
C TRP A 83 20.36 5.55 -2.32
N GLN A 84 21.02 6.16 -1.32
CA GLN A 84 22.27 5.65 -0.78
C GLN A 84 22.12 4.86 0.52
N ASN A 85 21.05 5.12 1.30
CA ASN A 85 20.88 4.55 2.64
C ASN A 85 19.85 3.40 2.71
N GLY A 86 19.29 2.99 1.56
CA GLY A 86 18.37 1.86 1.45
C GLY A 86 18.99 0.66 0.76
N VAL A 87 18.14 -0.17 0.16
CA VAL A 87 18.55 -1.40 -0.53
C VAL A 87 19.08 -1.16 -1.94
N HIS A 88 18.89 0.01 -2.54
CA HIS A 88 19.28 0.31 -3.92
C HIS A 88 20.76 0.04 -4.20
N PRO A 89 21.73 0.43 -3.33
CA PRO A 89 23.15 0.17 -3.57
C PRO A 89 23.51 -1.30 -3.74
N LEU A 90 22.72 -2.22 -3.18
CA LEU A 90 22.93 -3.66 -3.34
C LEU A 90 22.75 -4.15 -4.79
N PHE A 91 22.05 -3.37 -5.61
CA PHE A 91 21.73 -3.68 -7.00
C PHE A 91 22.48 -2.82 -8.01
N TYR A 92 23.38 -1.94 -7.55
CA TYR A 92 24.15 -1.09 -8.43
C TYR A 92 25.23 -1.91 -9.16
N ARG A 93 25.43 -1.57 -10.43
CA ARG A 93 26.56 -2.09 -11.20
C ARG A 93 27.85 -1.43 -10.72
N GLU A 94 28.99 -2.00 -11.09
CA GLU A 94 30.29 -1.39 -10.83
C GLU A 94 30.31 0.08 -11.30
N SER A 95 30.75 0.98 -10.44
CA SER A 95 30.75 2.45 -10.64
C SER A 95 29.39 3.17 -10.63
N GLN A 96 28.27 2.48 -10.57
CA GLN A 96 26.95 3.12 -10.47
C GLN A 96 26.78 3.75 -9.06
N LYS A 97 26.31 5.00 -9.00
CA LYS A 97 26.13 5.74 -7.74
C LYS A 97 24.67 6.11 -7.45
N ALA A 98 23.78 5.95 -8.42
CA ALA A 98 22.35 6.23 -8.30
C ALA A 98 21.59 5.40 -9.33
N PRO A 99 20.27 5.18 -9.16
CA PRO A 99 19.45 4.53 -10.18
C PRO A 99 19.48 5.31 -11.50
N GLU A 100 19.55 4.59 -12.61
CA GLU A 100 19.29 5.17 -13.93
C GLU A 100 17.84 5.63 -14.03
N PRO A 101 17.50 6.60 -14.92
CA PRO A 101 16.16 7.16 -15.00
C PRO A 101 15.03 6.15 -15.21
N HIS A 102 15.32 4.98 -15.75
CA HIS A 102 14.34 3.90 -15.97
C HIS A 102 14.32 2.87 -14.84
N GLN A 103 15.23 2.93 -13.89
CA GLN A 103 15.30 2.01 -12.77
C GLN A 103 14.34 2.44 -11.66
N TRP A 104 14.05 1.49 -10.81
CA TRP A 104 13.07 1.59 -9.72
C TRP A 104 13.42 2.65 -8.66
N GLY A 105 12.37 3.29 -8.11
CA GLY A 105 12.46 4.19 -6.96
C GLY A 105 12.01 3.49 -5.67
N SER A 106 11.84 4.28 -4.60
CA SER A 106 11.56 3.78 -3.25
C SER A 106 10.24 2.99 -3.14
N ILE A 107 9.18 3.35 -3.89
CA ILE A 107 7.93 2.58 -3.90
C ILE A 107 8.18 1.12 -4.34
N ALA A 108 9.00 0.93 -5.37
CA ALA A 108 9.34 -0.41 -5.84
C ALA A 108 10.33 -1.12 -4.90
N ALA A 109 11.24 -0.39 -4.24
CA ALA A 109 12.10 -0.94 -3.20
C ALA A 109 11.30 -1.47 -2.01
N TRP A 110 10.31 -0.69 -1.54
CA TRP A 110 9.40 -1.15 -0.48
C TRP A 110 8.57 -2.36 -0.92
N ALA A 111 8.08 -2.39 -2.17
CA ALA A 111 7.38 -3.55 -2.69
C ALA A 111 8.27 -4.80 -2.78
N TRP A 112 9.52 -4.64 -3.21
CA TRP A 112 10.53 -5.71 -3.16
C TRP A 112 10.73 -6.24 -1.73
N GLY A 113 10.80 -5.36 -0.74
CA GLY A 113 10.90 -5.75 0.67
C GLY A 113 9.68 -6.55 1.16
N LEU A 114 8.45 -6.22 0.71
CA LEU A 114 7.26 -7.06 0.99
C LEU A 114 7.41 -8.47 0.42
N SER A 115 7.98 -8.62 -0.79
CA SER A 115 8.29 -9.93 -1.36
C SER A 115 9.35 -10.69 -0.56
N ARG A 116 10.33 -9.98 0.06
CA ARG A 116 11.30 -10.64 0.97
C ARG A 116 10.65 -11.11 2.25
N ILE A 117 9.67 -10.34 2.77
CA ILE A 117 8.88 -10.81 3.93
C ILE A 117 8.04 -12.03 3.52
N MET A 118 7.49 -12.06 2.30
CA MET A 118 6.77 -13.22 1.78
C MET A 118 7.65 -14.47 1.73
N ASP A 119 8.92 -14.35 1.31
CA ASP A 119 9.89 -15.47 1.34
C ASP A 119 10.05 -16.06 2.75
N TYR A 120 10.09 -15.20 3.78
CA TYR A 120 10.13 -15.64 5.17
C TYR A 120 8.82 -16.35 5.56
N LEU A 121 7.66 -15.80 5.20
CA LEU A 121 6.36 -16.38 5.53
C LEU A 121 6.15 -17.77 4.90
N GLU A 122 6.79 -18.06 3.78
CA GLU A 122 6.80 -19.41 3.17
C GLU A 122 7.55 -20.44 4.02
N THR A 123 8.39 -20.01 4.95
CA THR A 123 9.11 -20.89 5.88
C THR A 123 8.42 -21.01 7.25
N ASP A 124 7.43 -20.16 7.56
CA ASP A 124 6.73 -20.16 8.84
C ASP A 124 5.55 -21.15 8.82
N ALA A 125 5.69 -22.24 9.58
CA ALA A 125 4.68 -23.29 9.68
C ALA A 125 3.33 -22.84 10.28
N LEU A 126 3.27 -21.68 10.92
CA LEU A 126 2.02 -21.11 11.45
C LEU A 126 1.21 -20.35 10.39
N VAL A 127 1.85 -19.95 9.28
CA VAL A 127 1.24 -19.13 8.24
C VAL A 127 0.67 -19.99 7.12
N ALA A 128 -0.56 -19.69 6.71
CA ALA A 128 -1.14 -20.21 5.47
C ALA A 128 -0.55 -19.43 4.29
N GLN A 129 0.53 -19.93 3.72
CA GLN A 129 1.36 -19.25 2.70
C GLN A 129 0.55 -18.78 1.48
N ASN A 130 -0.48 -19.53 1.09
CA ASN A 130 -1.38 -19.21 -0.03
C ASN A 130 -2.56 -18.29 0.38
N LYS A 131 -2.56 -17.76 1.60
CA LYS A 131 -3.59 -16.89 2.17
C LYS A 131 -3.00 -15.62 2.80
N VAL A 132 -1.98 -15.07 2.17
CA VAL A 132 -1.35 -13.81 2.58
C VAL A 132 -2.02 -12.65 1.85
N THR A 133 -2.59 -11.72 2.63
CA THR A 133 -3.17 -10.47 2.15
C THR A 133 -2.17 -9.34 2.33
N VAL A 134 -1.69 -8.74 1.24
CA VAL A 134 -0.86 -7.54 1.34
C VAL A 134 -1.73 -6.29 1.41
N MET A 135 -1.44 -5.39 2.37
CA MET A 135 -2.19 -4.15 2.51
C MET A 135 -1.28 -2.95 2.76
N GLY A 136 -1.73 -1.78 2.32
CA GLY A 136 -1.03 -0.54 2.61
C GLY A 136 -1.95 0.69 2.57
N HIS A 137 -1.52 1.73 3.28
CA HIS A 137 -2.18 3.02 3.35
C HIS A 137 -1.29 4.09 2.71
N SER A 138 -1.89 5.04 1.96
CA SER A 138 -1.17 6.17 1.38
C SER A 138 -0.06 5.69 0.42
N ARG A 139 1.19 6.15 0.57
CA ARG A 139 2.36 5.66 -0.18
C ARG A 139 2.55 4.14 -0.06
N LEU A 140 2.21 3.57 1.07
CA LEU A 140 2.28 2.12 1.27
C LEU A 140 1.10 1.39 0.58
N GLY A 141 0.01 2.08 0.27
CA GLY A 141 -1.04 1.59 -0.64
C GLY A 141 -0.55 1.50 -2.09
N LYS A 142 0.22 2.51 -2.57
CA LYS A 142 0.94 2.42 -3.86
C LYS A 142 1.90 1.22 -3.85
N THR A 143 2.62 1.03 -2.74
CA THR A 143 3.55 -0.08 -2.53
C THR A 143 2.84 -1.44 -2.58
N SER A 144 1.69 -1.59 -1.91
CA SER A 144 0.95 -2.85 -1.91
C SER A 144 0.41 -3.21 -3.31
N LEU A 145 -0.05 -2.22 -4.08
CA LEU A 145 -0.45 -2.44 -5.48
C LEU A 145 0.72 -2.91 -6.34
N TRP A 146 1.89 -2.27 -6.20
CA TRP A 146 3.07 -2.68 -6.95
C TRP A 146 3.58 -4.07 -6.53
N ALA A 147 3.57 -4.36 -5.23
CA ALA A 147 3.90 -5.69 -4.72
C ALA A 147 2.95 -6.76 -5.27
N GLY A 148 1.64 -6.50 -5.24
CA GLY A 148 0.66 -7.42 -5.80
C GLY A 148 0.79 -7.65 -7.31
N ALA A 149 1.19 -6.61 -8.07
CA ALA A 149 1.42 -6.72 -9.51
C ALA A 149 2.69 -7.50 -9.86
N THR A 150 3.72 -7.44 -9.02
CA THR A 150 5.04 -8.05 -9.28
C THR A 150 5.27 -9.37 -8.55
N ASP A 151 4.44 -9.72 -7.57
CA ASP A 151 4.52 -10.98 -6.81
C ASP A 151 3.14 -11.65 -6.71
N THR A 152 2.96 -12.73 -7.43
CA THR A 152 1.69 -13.46 -7.52
C THR A 152 1.34 -14.29 -6.29
N ARG A 153 2.23 -14.41 -5.31
CA ARG A 153 2.00 -15.15 -4.06
C ARG A 153 1.05 -14.44 -3.10
N PHE A 154 0.90 -13.11 -3.24
CA PHE A 154 -0.10 -12.39 -2.47
C PHE A 154 -1.50 -12.77 -2.95
N ALA A 155 -2.28 -13.40 -2.07
CA ALA A 155 -3.62 -13.89 -2.38
C ALA A 155 -4.64 -12.77 -2.55
N ILE A 156 -4.51 -11.69 -1.79
CA ILE A 156 -5.34 -10.49 -1.86
C ILE A 156 -4.44 -9.25 -1.79
N VAL A 157 -4.81 -8.21 -2.51
CA VAL A 157 -4.12 -6.90 -2.48
C VAL A 157 -5.07 -5.82 -2.00
N ILE A 158 -4.66 -5.04 -0.99
CA ILE A 158 -5.48 -3.95 -0.44
C ILE A 158 -4.72 -2.63 -0.54
N SER A 159 -5.37 -1.64 -1.14
CA SER A 159 -4.87 -0.28 -1.28
C SER A 159 -5.83 0.71 -0.63
N ASN A 160 -5.36 1.43 0.40
CA ASN A 160 -6.16 2.42 1.12
C ASN A 160 -5.63 3.83 0.86
N ASN A 161 -6.49 4.73 0.38
CA ASN A 161 -6.17 6.14 0.13
C ASN A 161 -4.82 6.34 -0.59
N SER A 162 -4.57 5.57 -1.64
CA SER A 162 -3.26 5.56 -2.29
C SER A 162 -3.07 6.67 -3.32
N GLY A 163 -4.14 7.22 -3.87
CA GLY A 163 -4.09 8.41 -4.73
C GLY A 163 -3.21 8.29 -5.98
N CYS A 164 -2.59 9.39 -6.36
CA CYS A 164 -1.71 9.52 -7.52
C CYS A 164 -0.56 8.50 -7.48
N GLY A 165 -0.30 7.80 -8.59
CA GLY A 165 0.69 6.71 -8.65
C GLY A 165 0.32 5.47 -7.82
N GLY A 166 -0.87 5.47 -7.22
CA GLY A 166 -1.51 4.36 -6.54
C GLY A 166 -2.76 3.89 -7.29
N ALA A 167 -3.95 3.96 -6.68
CA ALA A 167 -5.18 3.54 -7.32
C ALA A 167 -5.85 4.64 -8.15
N ALA A 168 -5.58 5.92 -7.92
CA ALA A 168 -6.27 6.99 -8.64
C ALA A 168 -5.78 7.14 -10.08
N LEU A 169 -6.71 7.24 -11.04
CA LEU A 169 -6.40 7.49 -12.45
C LEU A 169 -5.59 8.78 -12.62
N SER A 170 -4.37 8.67 -13.12
CA SER A 170 -3.45 9.80 -13.29
C SER A 170 -3.96 10.81 -14.32
N ARG A 171 -4.59 10.33 -15.42
CA ARG A 171 -5.13 11.19 -16.49
C ARG A 171 -6.29 12.09 -16.05
N ARG A 172 -6.88 11.86 -14.88
CA ARG A 172 -7.87 12.76 -14.30
C ARG A 172 -7.26 14.07 -13.83
N ALA A 173 -5.95 14.09 -13.53
CA ALA A 173 -5.20 15.25 -13.04
C ALA A 173 -5.94 15.98 -11.89
N PHE A 174 -6.52 15.22 -10.95
CA PHE A 174 -7.31 15.72 -9.82
C PHE A 174 -6.59 15.43 -8.50
N GLY A 175 -6.65 16.36 -7.55
CA GLY A 175 -5.98 16.24 -6.26
C GLY A 175 -4.46 16.32 -6.40
N GLU A 176 -3.76 15.26 -6.02
CA GLU A 176 -2.32 15.15 -6.23
C GLU A 176 -2.03 14.78 -7.69
N THR A 177 -1.27 15.65 -8.39
CA THR A 177 -0.87 15.43 -9.79
C THR A 177 0.52 14.80 -9.88
N LEU A 178 0.92 14.32 -11.08
CA LEU A 178 2.26 13.78 -11.29
C LEU A 178 3.36 14.81 -10.99
N ARG A 179 3.18 16.07 -11.43
CA ARG A 179 4.12 17.14 -11.07
C ARG A 179 4.27 17.28 -9.56
N ARG A 180 3.15 17.28 -8.85
CA ARG A 180 3.16 17.49 -7.39
C ARG A 180 3.87 16.35 -6.67
N ILE A 181 3.53 15.09 -6.96
CA ILE A 181 4.12 13.95 -6.29
C ILE A 181 5.62 13.80 -6.61
N ASN A 182 6.02 13.97 -7.87
CA ASN A 182 7.42 13.88 -8.28
C ASN A 182 8.28 15.01 -7.72
N SER A 183 7.71 16.22 -7.54
CA SER A 183 8.42 17.33 -6.92
C SER A 183 8.54 17.19 -5.39
N SER A 184 7.50 16.68 -4.74
CA SER A 184 7.48 16.52 -3.27
C SER A 184 8.27 15.30 -2.81
N PHE A 185 8.31 14.25 -3.63
CA PHE A 185 8.92 12.95 -3.31
C PHE A 185 9.70 12.40 -4.51
N PRO A 186 10.79 13.05 -4.91
CA PRO A 186 11.54 12.70 -6.13
C PRO A 186 12.18 11.31 -6.06
N HIS A 187 12.26 10.71 -4.88
CA HIS A 187 12.78 9.35 -4.66
C HIS A 187 11.74 8.23 -4.82
N TRP A 188 10.43 8.54 -4.87
CA TRP A 188 9.40 7.48 -4.85
C TRP A 188 9.32 6.69 -6.14
N PHE A 189 9.46 7.34 -7.29
CA PHE A 189 9.30 6.72 -8.61
C PHE A 189 10.60 6.76 -9.41
N CYS A 190 10.64 6.06 -10.52
CA CYS A 190 11.75 6.15 -11.46
C CYS A 190 11.83 7.57 -12.08
N GLY A 191 13.04 7.99 -12.45
CA GLY A 191 13.27 9.33 -13.00
C GLY A 191 12.44 9.64 -14.25
N ASN A 192 12.21 8.62 -15.11
CA ASN A 192 11.39 8.78 -16.33
C ASN A 192 9.93 9.16 -16.03
N PHE A 193 9.41 8.88 -14.85
CA PHE A 193 8.03 9.25 -14.51
C PHE A 193 7.84 10.77 -14.47
N ALA A 194 8.87 11.53 -14.13
CA ALA A 194 8.84 13.00 -14.15
C ALA A 194 8.65 13.59 -15.55
N TYR A 195 8.95 12.84 -16.62
CA TYR A 195 8.67 13.27 -17.99
C TYR A 195 7.18 13.55 -18.24
N TYR A 196 6.32 12.87 -17.52
CA TYR A 196 4.86 13.00 -17.66
C TYR A 196 4.25 14.09 -16.76
N ASN A 197 5.04 14.87 -16.03
CA ASN A 197 4.55 16.00 -15.25
C ASN A 197 3.80 16.99 -16.12
N ASP A 198 2.54 17.30 -15.79
CA ASP A 198 1.58 18.07 -16.57
C ASP A 198 1.35 17.54 -18.00
N ARG A 199 1.63 16.27 -18.20
CA ARG A 199 1.46 15.57 -19.48
C ARG A 199 0.80 14.20 -19.27
N GLU A 200 -0.09 14.10 -18.29
CA GLU A 200 -0.74 12.86 -17.89
C GLU A 200 -1.44 12.16 -19.07
N SER A 201 -1.91 12.94 -20.06
CA SER A 201 -2.51 12.40 -21.29
C SER A 201 -1.54 11.59 -22.15
N LEU A 202 -0.24 11.82 -22.03
CA LEU A 202 0.82 11.09 -22.76
C LEU A 202 1.26 9.81 -22.07
N LEU A 203 0.78 9.52 -20.85
CA LEU A 203 1.10 8.25 -20.18
C LEU A 203 0.70 7.07 -21.10
N PRO A 204 1.59 6.08 -21.31
CA PRO A 204 1.24 4.89 -22.10
C PRO A 204 0.26 3.96 -21.37
N ILE A 205 0.16 4.10 -20.04
CA ILE A 205 -0.70 3.31 -19.14
C ILE A 205 -1.45 4.27 -18.20
N ASP A 206 -2.45 3.72 -17.47
CA ASP A 206 -3.02 4.40 -16.30
C ASP A 206 -3.33 3.37 -15.20
N GLN A 207 -3.70 3.82 -14.00
CA GLN A 207 -3.72 3.01 -12.78
C GLN A 207 -4.71 1.84 -12.80
N HIS A 208 -5.78 1.91 -13.60
CA HIS A 208 -6.66 0.75 -13.83
C HIS A 208 -5.92 -0.45 -14.43
N GLN A 209 -4.88 -0.21 -15.25
CA GLN A 209 -4.05 -1.28 -15.80
C GLN A 209 -3.14 -1.89 -14.75
N LEU A 210 -2.64 -1.10 -13.77
CA LEU A 210 -1.92 -1.64 -12.62
C LEU A 210 -2.84 -2.57 -11.80
N ILE A 211 -4.09 -2.16 -11.55
CA ILE A 211 -5.07 -2.99 -10.84
C ILE A 211 -5.38 -4.26 -11.65
N ALA A 212 -5.50 -4.16 -12.96
CA ALA A 212 -5.75 -5.31 -13.84
C ALA A 212 -4.63 -6.38 -13.79
N LEU A 213 -3.38 -6.00 -13.48
CA LEU A 213 -2.27 -6.96 -13.33
C LEU A 213 -2.47 -7.93 -12.17
N MET A 214 -3.33 -7.64 -11.19
CA MET A 214 -3.65 -8.57 -10.13
C MET A 214 -4.64 -9.66 -10.56
N ALA A 215 -5.40 -9.45 -11.63
CA ALA A 215 -6.43 -10.40 -12.07
C ALA A 215 -5.86 -11.81 -12.31
N PRO A 216 -6.52 -12.90 -11.92
CA PRO A 216 -7.87 -12.96 -11.32
C PRO A 216 -7.90 -12.84 -9.78
N ARG A 217 -6.80 -12.48 -9.12
CA ARG A 217 -6.71 -12.37 -7.66
C ARG A 217 -7.52 -11.17 -7.15
N PRO A 218 -8.16 -11.28 -5.97
CA PRO A 218 -8.95 -10.19 -5.39
C PRO A 218 -8.10 -8.95 -5.07
N VAL A 219 -8.68 -7.78 -5.38
CA VAL A 219 -8.13 -6.46 -5.04
C VAL A 219 -9.18 -5.65 -4.30
N TYR A 220 -8.79 -4.95 -3.25
CA TYR A 220 -9.66 -4.03 -2.53
C TYR A 220 -9.09 -2.62 -2.56
N ILE A 221 -9.91 -1.67 -2.98
CA ILE A 221 -9.58 -0.24 -3.03
C ILE A 221 -10.44 0.47 -1.98
N ALA A 222 -9.81 1.26 -1.12
CA ALA A 222 -10.50 1.99 -0.08
C ALA A 222 -10.15 3.48 -0.13
N SER A 223 -11.17 4.32 -0.07
CA SER A 223 -11.07 5.77 -0.11
C SER A 223 -11.69 6.40 1.13
N ALA A 224 -11.45 7.69 1.33
CA ALA A 224 -12.12 8.50 2.34
C ALA A 224 -12.72 9.77 1.68
N GLN A 225 -13.98 10.08 2.03
CA GLN A 225 -14.76 11.14 1.39
C GLN A 225 -14.08 12.53 1.43
N GLU A 226 -13.44 12.86 2.55
CA GLU A 226 -12.77 14.13 2.74
C GLU A 226 -11.33 14.16 2.22
N ASP A 227 -10.81 13.02 1.77
CA ASP A 227 -9.46 12.90 1.20
C ASP A 227 -9.46 13.20 -0.31
N ARG A 228 -9.88 14.39 -0.66
CA ARG A 228 -9.94 14.83 -2.07
C ARG A 228 -8.57 14.87 -2.73
N TRP A 229 -7.50 14.93 -1.94
CA TRP A 229 -6.12 14.86 -2.43
C TRP A 229 -5.79 13.51 -3.07
N ALA A 230 -6.33 12.42 -2.54
CA ALA A 230 -6.18 11.07 -3.08
C ALA A 230 -7.13 10.75 -4.24
N ASP A 231 -8.05 11.66 -4.60
CA ASP A 231 -9.05 11.46 -5.67
C ASP A 231 -9.90 10.18 -5.49
N PRO A 232 -10.83 10.14 -4.53
CA PRO A 232 -11.68 8.95 -4.31
C PRO A 232 -12.43 8.50 -5.57
N LYS A 233 -12.85 9.45 -6.43
CA LYS A 233 -13.50 9.13 -7.71
C LYS A 233 -12.52 8.47 -8.69
N GLY A 234 -11.29 8.94 -8.74
CA GLY A 234 -10.23 8.32 -9.56
C GLY A 234 -9.87 6.93 -9.10
N GLU A 235 -9.83 6.70 -7.78
CA GLU A 235 -9.61 5.38 -7.20
C GLU A 235 -10.76 4.41 -7.54
N PHE A 236 -12.02 4.84 -7.43
CA PHE A 236 -13.19 4.05 -7.84
C PHE A 236 -13.15 3.71 -9.33
N LEU A 237 -12.95 4.72 -10.19
CA LEU A 237 -12.93 4.53 -11.64
C LEU A 237 -11.81 3.58 -12.10
N SER A 238 -10.69 3.55 -11.42
CA SER A 238 -9.64 2.55 -11.70
C SER A 238 -10.13 1.12 -11.49
N GLY A 239 -10.89 0.86 -10.44
CA GLY A 239 -11.52 -0.45 -10.20
C GLY A 239 -12.51 -0.78 -11.31
N VAL A 240 -13.40 0.17 -11.67
CA VAL A 240 -14.38 0.00 -12.77
C VAL A 240 -13.69 -0.29 -14.09
N HIS A 241 -12.65 0.45 -14.44
CA HIS A 241 -11.93 0.25 -15.72
C HIS A 241 -11.01 -0.98 -15.73
N ALA A 242 -10.69 -1.57 -14.58
CA ALA A 242 -10.01 -2.86 -14.49
C ALA A 242 -10.96 -4.06 -14.66
N ASP A 243 -12.26 -3.91 -14.40
CA ASP A 243 -13.28 -4.96 -14.47
C ASP A 243 -13.29 -5.77 -15.78
N PRO A 244 -13.13 -5.18 -16.98
CA PRO A 244 -13.10 -5.96 -18.24
C PRO A 244 -12.04 -7.05 -18.27
N VAL A 245 -10.88 -6.85 -17.63
CA VAL A 245 -9.82 -7.87 -17.55
C VAL A 245 -10.23 -8.98 -16.59
N TYR A 246 -10.86 -8.64 -15.46
CA TYR A 246 -11.40 -9.64 -14.53
C TYR A 246 -12.49 -10.48 -15.20
N ARG A 247 -13.41 -9.87 -15.94
CA ARG A 247 -14.45 -10.60 -16.71
C ARG A 247 -13.86 -11.53 -17.75
N LEU A 248 -12.81 -11.10 -18.45
CA LEU A 248 -12.10 -11.93 -19.41
C LEU A 248 -11.55 -13.22 -18.76
N LEU A 249 -11.17 -13.14 -17.49
CA LEU A 249 -10.67 -14.27 -16.69
C LEU A 249 -11.77 -14.96 -15.84
N GLY A 250 -13.04 -14.71 -16.17
CA GLY A 250 -14.19 -15.37 -15.53
C GLY A 250 -14.48 -14.88 -14.11
N LYS A 251 -14.08 -13.66 -13.77
CA LYS A 251 -14.36 -13.04 -12.47
C LYS A 251 -15.23 -11.80 -12.64
N ASN A 252 -16.04 -11.49 -11.62
CA ASN A 252 -16.74 -10.23 -11.54
C ASN A 252 -15.93 -9.25 -10.70
N GLY A 253 -15.68 -8.06 -11.21
CA GLY A 253 -15.01 -6.98 -10.47
C GLY A 253 -16.04 -6.02 -9.83
N ILE A 254 -16.01 -4.76 -10.24
CA ILE A 254 -16.97 -3.72 -9.85
C ILE A 254 -18.01 -3.59 -10.99
N SER A 255 -19.26 -3.91 -10.70
CA SER A 255 -20.36 -3.79 -11.67
C SER A 255 -21.01 -2.40 -11.66
N GLU A 256 -20.85 -1.67 -10.58
CA GLU A 256 -21.37 -0.33 -10.41
C GLU A 256 -20.64 0.66 -11.32
N THR A 257 -21.38 1.47 -12.05
CA THR A 257 -20.84 2.54 -12.92
C THR A 257 -20.78 3.90 -12.23
N GLU A 258 -21.54 4.06 -11.17
CA GLU A 258 -21.62 5.27 -10.35
C GLU A 258 -20.93 5.08 -9.01
N MET A 259 -20.36 6.18 -8.48
CA MET A 259 -19.75 6.18 -7.14
C MET A 259 -20.75 5.67 -6.09
N PRO A 260 -20.37 4.71 -5.25
CA PRO A 260 -21.24 4.29 -4.17
C PRO A 260 -21.41 5.39 -3.13
N GLU A 261 -22.50 5.31 -2.38
CA GLU A 261 -22.71 6.17 -1.22
C GLU A 261 -21.62 5.95 -0.15
N VAL A 262 -21.42 6.96 0.68
CA VAL A 262 -20.44 6.90 1.77
C VAL A 262 -20.78 5.74 2.73
N ASN A 263 -19.78 4.96 3.08
CA ASN A 263 -19.89 3.75 3.91
C ASN A 263 -20.71 2.60 3.28
N GLN A 264 -20.89 2.61 1.96
CA GLN A 264 -21.52 1.51 1.23
C GLN A 264 -20.45 0.79 0.39
N PRO A 265 -19.97 -0.39 0.82
CA PRO A 265 -19.01 -1.18 0.05
C PRO A 265 -19.71 -1.82 -1.16
N VAL A 266 -18.97 -1.87 -2.29
CA VAL A 266 -19.42 -2.45 -3.56
C VAL A 266 -18.37 -3.38 -4.16
N GLY A 267 -18.76 -4.12 -5.19
CA GLY A 267 -17.91 -5.00 -5.96
C GLY A 267 -17.75 -6.40 -5.38
N ASP A 268 -17.14 -7.28 -6.18
CA ASP A 268 -16.93 -8.69 -5.86
C ASP A 268 -15.42 -9.00 -5.78
N THR A 269 -14.77 -9.42 -6.87
CA THR A 269 -13.33 -9.70 -6.88
C THR A 269 -12.49 -8.42 -6.90
N ILE A 270 -13.02 -7.31 -7.43
CA ILE A 270 -12.53 -5.98 -7.12
C ILE A 270 -13.53 -5.36 -6.14
N GLY A 271 -13.12 -5.14 -4.90
CA GLY A 271 -13.92 -4.46 -3.89
C GLY A 271 -13.58 -2.98 -3.80
N TYR A 272 -14.58 -2.15 -3.48
CA TYR A 272 -14.39 -0.73 -3.24
C TYR A 272 -15.28 -0.24 -2.10
N HIS A 273 -14.77 0.70 -1.31
CA HIS A 273 -15.59 1.57 -0.48
C HIS A 273 -15.02 2.99 -0.41
N MET A 274 -15.91 3.96 -0.15
CA MET A 274 -15.55 5.29 0.29
C MET A 274 -16.13 5.51 1.69
N ARG A 275 -15.28 5.54 2.73
CA ARG A 275 -15.77 5.84 4.08
C ARG A 275 -15.88 7.34 4.34
N SER A 276 -16.63 7.72 5.38
CA SER A 276 -16.63 9.08 5.92
C SER A 276 -15.26 9.46 6.50
N GLY A 277 -14.94 10.77 6.52
CA GLY A 277 -13.77 11.34 7.16
C GLY A 277 -12.54 11.49 6.26
N LYS A 278 -11.39 11.73 6.91
CA LYS A 278 -10.14 12.19 6.30
C LYS A 278 -9.18 11.04 5.99
N HIS A 279 -8.04 11.38 5.39
CA HIS A 279 -6.90 10.51 5.10
C HIS A 279 -6.41 9.73 6.32
N ASN A 280 -6.82 8.49 6.48
CA ASN A 280 -6.45 7.60 7.58
C ASN A 280 -6.85 6.14 7.28
N VAL A 281 -6.52 5.22 8.19
CA VAL A 281 -7.10 3.88 8.30
C VAL A 281 -7.91 3.84 9.61
N LYS A 282 -9.12 3.32 9.56
CA LYS A 282 -10.07 3.25 10.68
C LYS A 282 -10.65 1.84 10.82
N ASP A 283 -11.34 1.59 11.92
CA ASP A 283 -12.02 0.32 12.17
C ASP A 283 -12.99 -0.07 11.05
N PHE A 284 -13.67 0.93 10.44
CA PHE A 284 -14.55 0.66 9.30
C PHE A 284 -13.78 0.04 8.13
N ASP A 285 -12.60 0.59 7.79
CA ASP A 285 -11.76 0.04 6.72
C ASP A 285 -11.39 -1.41 7.03
N TRP A 286 -10.93 -1.70 8.26
CA TRP A 286 -10.57 -3.05 8.68
C TRP A 286 -11.75 -4.02 8.70
N GLN A 287 -12.93 -3.57 9.08
CA GLN A 287 -14.15 -4.41 8.99
C GLN A 287 -14.41 -4.83 7.54
N GLN A 288 -14.25 -3.92 6.58
CA GLN A 288 -14.42 -4.24 5.15
C GLN A 288 -13.31 -5.17 4.64
N TYR A 289 -12.06 -4.93 5.02
CA TYR A 289 -10.94 -5.80 4.63
C TYR A 289 -11.10 -7.22 5.16
N LEU A 290 -11.51 -7.37 6.41
CA LEU A 290 -11.76 -8.67 7.02
C LEU A 290 -12.95 -9.39 6.37
N GLN A 291 -14.05 -8.67 6.07
CA GLN A 291 -15.19 -9.25 5.34
C GLN A 291 -14.81 -9.68 3.92
N PHE A 292 -14.01 -8.88 3.23
CA PHE A 292 -13.51 -9.20 1.89
C PHE A 292 -12.58 -10.42 1.92
N ALA A 293 -11.66 -10.47 2.88
CA ALA A 293 -10.77 -11.61 3.06
C ALA A 293 -11.55 -12.89 3.42
N ASP A 294 -12.59 -12.80 4.24
CA ASP A 294 -13.44 -13.96 4.56
C ASP A 294 -14.13 -14.54 3.30
N ARG A 295 -14.58 -13.68 2.38
CA ARG A 295 -15.22 -14.15 1.13
C ARG A 295 -14.27 -14.86 0.18
N HIS A 296 -13.00 -14.49 0.19
CA HIS A 296 -12.02 -14.98 -0.78
C HIS A 296 -11.02 -16.01 -0.23
N LEU A 297 -10.86 -16.09 1.11
CA LEU A 297 -9.86 -16.98 1.73
C LEU A 297 -10.47 -18.09 2.61
N LYS A 298 -11.72 -17.96 3.01
CA LYS A 298 -12.44 -18.98 3.81
C LYS A 298 -13.43 -19.75 2.95
#